data_6877d8daa8707b2c7a469b5354e58177
#
_entry.id   6877d8daa8707b2c7a469b5354e58177
#
_cell.length_a   1.000
_cell.length_b   1.000
_cell.length_c   1.000
_cell.angle_alpha   90.00
_cell.angle_beta   90.00
_cell.angle_gamma   90.00
#
_symmetry.space_group_name_H-M   'P 1'
#
loop_
_entity.id
_entity.type
_entity.pdbx_description
1 polymer ?
#
loop_
_entity_poly.entity_id
_entity_poly.type
_entity_poly.pdbx_seq_one_letter_code
_entity_poly.pdbx_strand_id
1 'polypeptide(L)'
;MGVPVYELLGGAVRDKMRMYAWINGETSADIAVAAKARVEQGYTAIKMNGVDDPLEWIESPAVIDRVVAKVAAARDAVGRRVGIGVDFHGRVHRGLAKVLFRALEPFDLMFIEEPVLAENGEAFVELSRQSCIPIATGERHYTRWGFKQLLAQGGVAIVQPDLSHAGGIWECRKIAAMAEAYDVAFAPHCPLGPIALASCLQVDFCTPNAVLQEQSLDVHYSAGTDAMKYILSPDTFTFDAGYIKRPLGPGLGVVVNEDAIREAAAKGHRW
;
A
#
# COMPACT_ATOMS: atom_id res chain seq x y z
N MET A 1 -25.40 18.04 0.86
CA MET A 1 -24.73 18.80 -0.20
C MET A 1 -24.76 18.02 -1.52
N GLY A 2 -24.86 16.68 -1.48
CA GLY A 2 -24.96 15.85 -2.70
C GLY A 2 -23.70 15.80 -3.55
N VAL A 3 -22.53 16.01 -2.93
CA VAL A 3 -21.22 16.00 -3.61
C VAL A 3 -20.31 14.92 -3.04
N PRO A 4 -19.31 14.44 -3.80
CA PRO A 4 -18.24 13.58 -3.27
C PRO A 4 -17.47 14.26 -2.16
N VAL A 5 -16.86 13.49 -1.25
CA VAL A 5 -16.09 14.03 -0.12
C VAL A 5 -14.87 14.83 -0.59
N TYR A 6 -14.17 14.41 -1.63
CA TYR A 6 -13.00 15.15 -2.14
C TYR A 6 -13.33 16.59 -2.57
N GLU A 7 -14.57 16.89 -2.97
CA GLU A 7 -14.99 18.27 -3.29
C GLU A 7 -14.98 19.17 -2.03
N LEU A 8 -15.27 18.59 -0.85
CA LEU A 8 -15.21 19.30 0.42
C LEU A 8 -13.77 19.45 0.94
N LEU A 9 -12.81 18.73 0.37
CA LEU A 9 -11.41 18.71 0.77
C LEU A 9 -10.50 19.53 -0.15
N GLY A 10 -11.08 20.30 -1.07
CA GLY A 10 -10.35 21.18 -2.00
C GLY A 10 -10.57 20.88 -3.47
N GLY A 11 -11.37 19.87 -3.80
CA GLY A 11 -11.67 19.46 -5.16
C GLY A 11 -10.66 18.49 -5.75
N ALA A 12 -11.03 17.87 -6.88
CA ALA A 12 -10.20 16.86 -7.51
C ALA A 12 -9.02 17.48 -8.26
N VAL A 13 -7.84 16.88 -8.10
CA VAL A 13 -6.60 17.26 -8.80
C VAL A 13 -6.22 16.24 -9.89
N ARG A 14 -6.99 15.17 -10.04
CA ARG A 14 -6.82 14.12 -11.06
C ARG A 14 -8.13 13.42 -11.38
N ASP A 15 -8.17 12.72 -12.53
CA ASP A 15 -9.36 11.97 -12.96
C ASP A 15 -9.24 10.45 -12.78
N LYS A 16 -8.04 9.95 -12.55
CA LYS A 16 -7.76 8.54 -12.27
C LYS A 16 -6.61 8.39 -11.29
N MET A 17 -6.65 7.32 -10.48
CA MET A 17 -5.62 6.96 -9.53
C MET A 17 -4.94 5.66 -9.93
N ARG A 18 -3.60 5.65 -9.95
CA ARG A 18 -2.82 4.45 -10.20
C ARG A 18 -2.92 3.51 -9.01
N MET A 19 -3.13 2.22 -9.31
CA MET A 19 -3.27 1.18 -8.31
C MET A 19 -2.08 0.23 -8.36
N TYR A 20 -1.74 -0.38 -7.24
CA TYR A 20 -0.92 -1.57 -7.25
C TYR A 20 -1.69 -2.78 -6.70
N ALA A 21 -1.29 -3.97 -7.11
CA ALA A 21 -1.88 -5.21 -6.66
C ALA A 21 -0.89 -6.04 -5.85
N TRP A 22 -1.38 -6.69 -4.82
CA TRP A 22 -0.63 -7.68 -4.09
C TRP A 22 -0.39 -8.94 -4.95
N ILE A 23 0.80 -9.51 -4.77
CA ILE A 23 1.15 -10.85 -5.24
C ILE A 23 1.66 -11.69 -4.08
N ASN A 24 1.29 -12.96 -4.07
CA ASN A 24 1.71 -13.93 -3.07
C ASN A 24 2.27 -15.18 -3.75
N GLY A 25 3.13 -15.91 -3.05
CA GLY A 25 3.67 -17.18 -3.48
C GLY A 25 4.71 -17.70 -2.49
N GLU A 26 4.71 -18.99 -2.25
CA GLU A 26 5.70 -19.63 -1.39
C GLU A 26 7.06 -19.72 -2.08
N THR A 27 7.04 -20.05 -3.38
CA THR A 27 8.23 -20.19 -4.21
C THR A 27 8.43 -19.03 -5.18
N SER A 28 9.65 -18.90 -5.71
CA SER A 28 9.95 -17.95 -6.78
C SER A 28 9.12 -18.18 -8.04
N ALA A 29 8.75 -19.42 -8.34
CA ALA A 29 7.90 -19.74 -9.47
C ALA A 29 6.46 -19.24 -9.27
N ASP A 30 5.91 -19.39 -8.07
CA ASP A 30 4.58 -18.87 -7.74
C ASP A 30 4.53 -17.34 -7.84
N ILE A 31 5.56 -16.68 -7.34
CA ILE A 31 5.71 -15.20 -7.44
C ILE A 31 5.74 -14.77 -8.91
N ALA A 32 6.49 -15.47 -9.77
CA ALA A 32 6.55 -15.13 -11.19
C ALA A 32 5.19 -15.29 -11.89
N VAL A 33 4.45 -16.35 -11.57
CA VAL A 33 3.10 -16.59 -12.09
C VAL A 33 2.13 -15.50 -11.62
N ALA A 34 2.11 -15.22 -10.31
CA ALA A 34 1.25 -14.21 -9.74
C ALA A 34 1.55 -12.80 -10.33
N ALA A 35 2.83 -12.46 -10.49
CA ALA A 35 3.26 -11.18 -11.07
C ALA A 35 2.77 -11.01 -12.51
N LYS A 36 2.93 -12.04 -13.36
CA LYS A 36 2.43 -12.03 -14.74
C LYS A 36 0.91 -11.86 -14.80
N ALA A 37 0.18 -12.59 -13.96
CA ALA A 37 -1.28 -12.51 -13.90
C ALA A 37 -1.76 -11.07 -13.57
N ARG A 38 -1.08 -10.34 -12.68
CA ARG A 38 -1.43 -8.94 -12.38
C ARG A 38 -1.13 -8.01 -13.54
N VAL A 39 -0.03 -8.21 -14.24
CA VAL A 39 0.30 -7.42 -15.44
C VAL A 39 -0.71 -7.68 -16.57
N GLU A 40 -1.15 -8.93 -16.77
CA GLU A 40 -2.20 -9.28 -17.72
C GLU A 40 -3.55 -8.62 -17.38
N GLN A 41 -3.83 -8.40 -16.08
CA GLN A 41 -4.99 -7.62 -15.62
C GLN A 41 -4.82 -6.10 -15.80
N GLY A 42 -3.67 -5.64 -16.32
CA GLY A 42 -3.38 -4.24 -16.61
C GLY A 42 -2.63 -3.49 -15.49
N TYR A 43 -2.27 -4.13 -14.38
CA TYR A 43 -1.50 -3.46 -13.33
C TYR A 43 -0.10 -3.10 -13.79
N THR A 44 0.32 -1.88 -13.47
CA THR A 44 1.67 -1.36 -13.76
C THR A 44 2.54 -1.28 -12.51
N ALA A 45 2.01 -1.71 -11.38
CA ALA A 45 2.71 -1.83 -10.11
C ALA A 45 2.17 -3.03 -9.31
N ILE A 46 3.07 -3.72 -8.62
CA ILE A 46 2.78 -4.86 -7.75
C ILE A 46 3.50 -4.71 -6.41
N LYS A 47 2.97 -5.33 -5.37
CA LYS A 47 3.61 -5.40 -4.04
C LYS A 47 3.63 -6.85 -3.55
N MET A 48 4.69 -7.23 -2.84
CA MET A 48 4.87 -8.56 -2.29
C MET A 48 5.51 -8.53 -0.90
N ASN A 49 5.28 -9.57 -0.11
CA ASN A 49 6.03 -9.77 1.12
C ASN A 49 7.49 -10.13 0.80
N GLY A 50 8.41 -9.47 1.49
CA GLY A 50 9.82 -9.84 1.48
C GLY A 50 10.07 -11.08 2.36
N VAL A 51 9.42 -11.10 3.55
CA VAL A 51 9.44 -12.23 4.48
C VAL A 51 8.03 -12.49 4.99
N ASP A 52 7.67 -13.76 5.16
CA ASP A 52 6.31 -14.13 5.56
C ASP A 52 6.17 -14.19 7.10
N ASP A 53 7.22 -14.62 7.81
CA ASP A 53 7.24 -14.76 9.27
C ASP A 53 8.24 -13.80 9.93
N PRO A 54 8.04 -13.46 11.21
CA PRO A 54 9.05 -12.73 11.98
C PRO A 54 10.38 -13.46 11.98
N LEU A 55 11.45 -12.70 11.78
CA LEU A 55 12.81 -13.23 11.72
C LEU A 55 13.42 -13.37 13.13
N GLU A 56 14.37 -14.29 13.28
CA GLU A 56 15.20 -14.39 14.48
C GLU A 56 16.15 -13.20 14.59
N TRP A 57 16.72 -12.96 15.77
CA TRP A 57 17.63 -11.83 16.02
C TRP A 57 18.94 -11.92 15.22
N ILE A 58 19.41 -13.14 14.93
CA ILE A 58 20.59 -13.38 14.10
C ILE A 58 20.18 -14.32 12.99
N GLU A 59 20.13 -13.78 11.78
CA GLU A 59 19.61 -14.47 10.62
C GLU A 59 20.67 -15.23 9.83
N SER A 60 20.28 -16.37 9.29
CA SER A 60 21.08 -17.08 8.30
C SER A 60 21.13 -16.30 6.97
N PRO A 61 22.26 -16.29 6.24
CA PRO A 61 22.35 -15.79 4.86
C PRO A 61 21.28 -16.35 3.92
N ALA A 62 20.78 -17.56 4.18
CA ALA A 62 19.70 -18.17 3.42
C ALA A 62 18.39 -17.35 3.40
N VAL A 63 18.14 -16.51 4.41
CA VAL A 63 17.00 -15.58 4.39
C VAL A 63 17.17 -14.57 3.27
N ILE A 64 18.36 -14.01 3.13
CA ILE A 64 18.68 -13.03 2.07
C ILE A 64 18.52 -13.69 0.71
N ASP A 65 19.06 -14.89 0.52
CA ASP A 65 18.99 -15.63 -0.74
C ASP A 65 17.52 -15.88 -1.14
N ARG A 66 16.65 -16.26 -0.20
CA ARG A 66 15.21 -16.46 -0.47
C ARG A 66 14.51 -15.17 -0.90
N VAL A 67 14.77 -14.06 -0.20
CA VAL A 67 14.17 -12.76 -0.55
C VAL A 67 14.63 -12.31 -1.93
N VAL A 68 15.93 -12.40 -2.20
CA VAL A 68 16.54 -12.03 -3.49
C VAL A 68 15.96 -12.90 -4.61
N ALA A 69 15.84 -14.22 -4.41
CA ALA A 69 15.29 -15.12 -5.42
C ALA A 69 13.82 -14.80 -5.76
N LYS A 70 12.98 -14.50 -4.76
CA LYS A 70 11.58 -14.09 -4.99
C LYS A 70 11.50 -12.77 -5.76
N VAL A 71 12.28 -11.77 -5.37
CA VAL A 71 12.31 -10.45 -6.03
C VAL A 71 12.85 -10.54 -7.47
N ALA A 72 13.92 -11.32 -7.68
CA ALA A 72 14.47 -11.59 -9.01
C ALA A 72 13.41 -12.22 -9.92
N ALA A 73 12.71 -13.26 -9.44
CA ALA A 73 11.65 -13.93 -10.19
C ALA A 73 10.50 -12.98 -10.57
N ALA A 74 10.09 -12.09 -9.65
CA ALA A 74 9.11 -11.06 -9.96
C ALA A 74 9.62 -10.11 -11.05
N ARG A 75 10.84 -9.60 -10.89
CA ARG A 75 11.45 -8.65 -11.85
C ARG A 75 11.63 -9.26 -13.23
N ASP A 76 12.12 -10.49 -13.32
CA ASP A 76 12.29 -11.22 -14.59
C ASP A 76 10.94 -11.47 -15.27
N ALA A 77 9.89 -11.75 -14.48
CA ALA A 77 8.56 -12.02 -15.00
C ALA A 77 7.87 -10.79 -15.61
N VAL A 78 8.08 -9.59 -15.04
CA VAL A 78 7.33 -8.38 -15.42
C VAL A 78 8.15 -7.31 -16.14
N GLY A 79 9.47 -7.45 -16.16
CA GLY A 79 10.38 -6.47 -16.80
C GLY A 79 10.48 -5.15 -16.03
N ARG A 80 11.29 -4.21 -16.56
CA ARG A 80 11.65 -2.96 -15.85
C ARG A 80 10.55 -1.89 -15.83
N ARG A 81 9.49 -2.03 -16.64
CA ARG A 81 8.41 -1.02 -16.69
C ARG A 81 7.35 -1.16 -15.62
N VAL A 82 7.34 -2.27 -14.90
CA VAL A 82 6.42 -2.52 -13.79
C VAL A 82 7.10 -2.16 -12.47
N GLY A 83 6.44 -1.33 -11.66
CA GLY A 83 6.91 -1.00 -10.31
C GLY A 83 6.77 -2.22 -9.39
N ILE A 84 7.78 -2.50 -8.57
CA ILE A 84 7.73 -3.55 -7.56
C ILE A 84 7.99 -2.93 -6.19
N GLY A 85 7.01 -3.03 -5.30
CA GLY A 85 7.16 -2.76 -3.86
C GLY A 85 7.43 -4.06 -3.11
N VAL A 86 8.30 -4.01 -2.11
CA VAL A 86 8.59 -5.14 -1.21
C VAL A 86 8.32 -4.72 0.21
N ASP A 87 7.45 -5.44 0.90
CA ASP A 87 7.00 -5.14 2.24
C ASP A 87 7.60 -6.13 3.25
N PHE A 88 8.21 -5.60 4.30
CA PHE A 88 8.81 -6.39 5.37
C PHE A 88 8.00 -6.34 6.66
N HIS A 89 6.96 -5.51 6.76
CA HIS A 89 6.10 -5.36 7.94
C HIS A 89 6.87 -5.15 9.26
N GLY A 90 8.02 -4.48 9.23
CA GLY A 90 8.88 -4.31 10.39
C GLY A 90 9.50 -5.59 10.95
N ARG A 91 9.43 -6.71 10.20
CA ARG A 91 9.89 -8.02 10.65
C ARG A 91 11.41 -8.22 10.54
N VAL A 92 12.11 -7.31 9.90
CA VAL A 92 13.57 -7.37 9.70
C VAL A 92 14.27 -6.55 10.75
N HIS A 93 15.33 -7.10 11.34
CA HIS A 93 16.17 -6.37 12.28
C HIS A 93 17.13 -5.43 11.56
N ARG A 94 17.47 -4.30 12.19
CA ARG A 94 18.29 -3.23 11.63
C ARG A 94 19.60 -3.71 10.98
N GLY A 95 20.26 -4.72 11.57
CA GLY A 95 21.50 -5.27 11.03
C GLY A 95 21.31 -5.94 9.68
N LEU A 96 20.28 -6.78 9.57
CA LEU A 96 19.96 -7.48 8.32
C LEU A 96 19.38 -6.56 7.26
N ALA A 97 18.59 -5.55 7.65
CA ALA A 97 18.00 -4.59 6.72
C ALA A 97 19.05 -3.94 5.81
N LYS A 98 20.23 -3.58 6.35
CA LYS A 98 21.34 -3.03 5.56
C LYS A 98 21.84 -3.98 4.49
N VAL A 99 21.92 -5.25 4.81
CA VAL A 99 22.39 -6.29 3.87
C VAL A 99 21.35 -6.53 2.80
N LEU A 100 20.06 -6.60 3.19
CA LEU A 100 18.93 -6.76 2.26
C LEU A 100 18.84 -5.58 1.29
N PHE A 101 18.96 -4.35 1.76
CA PHE A 101 18.92 -3.17 0.89
C PHE A 101 19.99 -3.27 -0.21
N ARG A 102 21.24 -3.59 0.15
CA ARG A 102 22.34 -3.76 -0.81
C ARG A 102 22.07 -4.90 -1.79
N ALA A 103 21.53 -6.02 -1.30
CA ALA A 103 21.22 -7.19 -2.14
C ALA A 103 20.06 -6.93 -3.11
N LEU A 104 19.15 -6.02 -2.76
CA LEU A 104 17.96 -5.69 -3.54
C LEU A 104 18.15 -4.50 -4.50
N GLU A 105 19.21 -3.71 -4.38
CA GLU A 105 19.50 -2.58 -5.29
C GLU A 105 19.47 -2.94 -6.78
N PRO A 106 20.00 -4.11 -7.23
CA PRO A 106 19.99 -4.46 -8.65
C PRO A 106 18.62 -4.63 -9.28
N PHE A 107 17.56 -4.72 -8.49
CA PHE A 107 16.21 -5.00 -8.99
C PHE A 107 15.37 -3.74 -9.25
N ASP A 108 15.90 -2.53 -9.08
CA ASP A 108 15.21 -1.24 -9.31
C ASP A 108 13.80 -1.21 -8.67
N LEU A 109 13.74 -1.47 -7.37
CA LEU A 109 12.49 -1.49 -6.62
C LEU A 109 11.87 -0.09 -6.56
N MET A 110 10.54 -0.05 -6.65
CA MET A 110 9.76 1.18 -6.51
C MET A 110 9.87 1.72 -5.08
N PHE A 111 9.80 0.81 -4.10
CA PHE A 111 10.08 1.09 -2.69
C PHE A 111 10.30 -0.21 -1.90
N ILE A 112 10.91 -0.06 -0.73
CA ILE A 112 10.84 -1.04 0.37
C ILE A 112 9.95 -0.46 1.46
N GLU A 113 8.92 -1.21 1.86
CA GLU A 113 7.99 -0.84 2.90
C GLU A 113 8.38 -1.49 4.22
N GLU A 114 8.29 -0.72 5.30
CA GLU A 114 8.59 -1.12 6.68
C GLU A 114 9.81 -2.04 6.82
N PRO A 115 10.99 -1.60 6.35
CA PRO A 115 12.21 -2.42 6.41
C PRO A 115 12.63 -2.78 7.83
N VAL A 116 12.17 -2.01 8.81
CA VAL A 116 12.41 -2.20 10.25
C VAL A 116 11.17 -1.78 11.02
N LEU A 117 11.14 -2.04 12.33
CA LEU A 117 10.04 -1.59 13.21
C LEU A 117 9.77 -0.09 13.05
N ALA A 118 8.49 0.26 12.98
CA ALA A 118 8.02 1.62 12.77
C ALA A 118 8.52 2.63 13.83
N GLU A 119 8.76 2.16 15.06
CA GLU A 119 9.28 2.95 16.17
C GLU A 119 10.74 3.39 15.97
N ASN A 120 11.47 2.74 15.04
CA ASN A 120 12.89 2.99 14.81
C ASN A 120 13.14 4.06 13.72
N GLY A 121 12.58 5.26 13.88
CA GLY A 121 12.71 6.35 12.90
C GLY A 121 14.14 6.67 12.49
N GLU A 122 15.11 6.55 13.39
CA GLU A 122 16.53 6.75 13.11
C GLU A 122 17.08 5.71 12.13
N ALA A 123 16.56 4.49 12.15
CA ALA A 123 16.99 3.44 11.23
C ALA A 123 16.53 3.73 9.79
N PHE A 124 15.36 4.33 9.58
CA PHE A 124 14.95 4.80 8.25
C PHE A 124 15.92 5.83 7.69
N VAL A 125 16.35 6.80 8.50
CA VAL A 125 17.35 7.80 8.11
C VAL A 125 18.68 7.15 7.75
N GLU A 126 19.12 6.19 8.53
CA GLU A 126 20.37 5.47 8.25
C GLU A 126 20.30 4.67 6.95
N LEU A 127 19.20 3.91 6.75
CA LEU A 127 19.00 3.09 5.54
C LEU A 127 18.90 3.95 4.29
N SER A 128 18.17 5.07 4.33
CA SER A 128 18.03 5.99 3.19
C SER A 128 19.35 6.64 2.75
N ARG A 129 20.31 6.77 3.66
CA ARG A 129 21.66 7.28 3.33
C ARG A 129 22.57 6.22 2.70
N GLN A 130 22.24 4.95 2.87
CA GLN A 130 23.06 3.81 2.42
C GLN A 130 22.55 3.16 1.14
N SER A 131 21.36 3.48 0.69
CA SER A 131 20.74 2.88 -0.50
C SER A 131 19.95 3.91 -1.30
N CYS A 132 19.83 3.64 -2.60
CA CYS A 132 19.00 4.43 -3.52
C CYS A 132 17.54 3.95 -3.55
N ILE A 133 17.20 2.85 -2.87
CA ILE A 133 15.82 2.33 -2.87
C ILE A 133 14.95 3.24 -1.98
N PRO A 134 13.85 3.79 -2.50
CA PRO A 134 12.92 4.59 -1.70
C PRO A 134 12.34 3.78 -0.53
N ILE A 135 12.19 4.41 0.62
CA ILE A 135 11.58 3.79 1.80
C ILE A 135 10.15 4.28 1.95
N ALA A 136 9.22 3.35 2.14
CA ALA A 136 7.82 3.61 2.45
C ALA A 136 7.48 3.10 3.86
N THR A 137 6.63 3.83 4.58
CA THR A 137 6.11 3.42 5.89
C THR A 137 4.90 4.25 6.30
N GLY A 138 4.10 3.78 7.22
CA GLY A 138 3.00 4.58 7.74
C GLY A 138 1.82 3.83 8.34
N GLU A 139 1.60 2.57 8.01
CA GLU A 139 0.45 1.79 8.49
C GLU A 139 0.39 1.67 10.03
N ARG A 140 1.55 1.75 10.70
CA ARG A 140 1.70 1.70 12.16
C ARG A 140 1.92 3.06 12.81
N HIS A 141 1.77 4.15 12.05
CA HIS A 141 1.79 5.52 12.56
C HIS A 141 0.38 6.07 12.61
N TYR A 142 0.01 6.64 13.73
CA TYR A 142 -1.36 7.13 13.96
C TYR A 142 -1.35 8.63 14.11
N THR A 143 -2.35 9.27 13.53
CA THR A 143 -2.56 10.71 13.49
C THR A 143 -1.36 11.49 12.93
N ARG A 144 -1.55 12.77 12.57
CA ARG A 144 -0.45 13.65 12.14
C ARG A 144 0.68 13.79 13.16
N TRP A 145 0.41 13.52 14.42
CA TRP A 145 1.43 13.63 15.47
C TRP A 145 2.46 12.50 15.38
N GLY A 146 2.06 11.29 15.02
CA GLY A 146 2.98 10.20 14.73
C GLY A 146 3.82 10.46 13.48
N PHE A 147 3.23 11.05 12.44
CA PHE A 147 3.95 11.39 11.20
C PHE A 147 4.87 12.62 11.34
N LYS A 148 4.61 13.51 12.29
CA LYS A 148 5.40 14.74 12.46
C LYS A 148 6.89 14.44 12.66
N GLN A 149 7.22 13.54 13.56
CA GLN A 149 8.62 13.20 13.85
C GLN A 149 9.25 12.44 12.68
N LEU A 150 8.54 11.49 12.10
CA LEU A 150 8.97 10.70 10.95
C LEU A 150 9.38 11.61 9.77
N LEU A 151 8.53 12.57 9.42
CA LEU A 151 8.78 13.53 8.34
C LEU A 151 9.93 14.48 8.68
N ALA A 152 9.97 15.01 9.91
CA ALA A 152 11.03 15.93 10.34
C ALA A 152 12.43 15.31 10.37
N GLN A 153 12.53 14.00 10.65
CA GLN A 153 13.78 13.26 10.64
C GLN A 153 14.26 12.97 9.20
N GLY A 154 13.34 12.88 8.25
CA GLY A 154 13.63 12.44 6.89
C GLY A 154 13.87 10.93 6.82
N GLY A 155 14.34 10.46 5.67
CA GLY A 155 14.64 9.05 5.44
C GLY A 155 13.50 8.22 4.88
N VAL A 156 12.30 8.80 4.72
CA VAL A 156 11.17 8.18 4.03
C VAL A 156 10.82 8.96 2.78
N ALA A 157 10.52 8.27 1.70
CA ALA A 157 10.12 8.83 0.43
C ALA A 157 8.60 8.78 0.22
N ILE A 158 7.93 7.86 0.90
CA ILE A 158 6.50 7.62 0.77
C ILE A 158 5.91 7.40 2.16
N VAL A 159 4.83 8.11 2.49
CA VAL A 159 4.03 7.83 3.69
C VAL A 159 2.75 7.07 3.32
N GLN A 160 2.44 6.06 4.13
CA GLN A 160 1.34 5.11 3.89
C GLN A 160 0.39 5.04 5.09
N PRO A 161 -0.26 6.16 5.49
CA PRO A 161 -1.22 6.08 6.58
C PRO A 161 -2.42 5.21 6.19
N ASP A 162 -2.90 4.40 7.13
CA ASP A 162 -4.16 3.69 6.97
C ASP A 162 -5.31 4.58 7.46
N LEU A 163 -6.27 4.86 6.59
CA LEU A 163 -7.39 5.74 6.93
C LEU A 163 -8.28 5.19 8.04
N SER A 164 -8.36 3.87 8.16
CA SER A 164 -9.15 3.22 9.21
C SER A 164 -8.49 3.33 10.59
N HIS A 165 -7.17 3.53 10.65
CA HIS A 165 -6.38 3.56 11.88
C HIS A 165 -5.81 4.93 12.21
N ALA A 166 -5.41 5.72 11.22
CA ALA A 166 -4.70 6.98 11.42
C ALA A 166 -5.61 8.18 11.77
N GLY A 167 -6.94 7.99 11.83
CA GLY A 167 -7.89 9.04 12.24
C GLY A 167 -8.88 9.49 11.15
N GLY A 168 -9.02 8.69 10.08
CA GLY A 168 -10.02 8.89 9.03
C GLY A 168 -9.59 9.88 7.94
N ILE A 169 -10.52 10.17 7.05
CA ILE A 169 -10.31 10.98 5.84
C ILE A 169 -9.67 12.34 6.16
N TRP A 170 -10.23 13.06 7.12
CA TRP A 170 -9.77 14.42 7.44
C TRP A 170 -8.36 14.45 8.04
N GLU A 171 -8.03 13.49 8.89
CA GLU A 171 -6.70 13.40 9.48
C GLU A 171 -5.66 12.98 8.42
N CYS A 172 -5.98 11.99 7.58
CA CYS A 172 -5.07 11.55 6.52
C CYS A 172 -4.86 12.62 5.45
N ARG A 173 -5.87 13.46 5.15
CA ARG A 173 -5.68 14.63 4.28
C ARG A 173 -4.68 15.63 4.86
N LYS A 174 -4.66 15.82 6.19
CA LYS A 174 -3.64 16.67 6.87
C LYS A 174 -2.25 16.03 6.85
N ILE A 175 -2.18 14.71 7.06
CA ILE A 175 -0.92 13.96 6.95
C ILE A 175 -0.35 14.11 5.54
N ALA A 176 -1.17 13.96 4.51
CA ALA A 176 -0.76 14.11 3.13
C ALA A 176 -0.23 15.53 2.82
N ALA A 177 -0.93 16.57 3.29
CA ALA A 177 -0.48 17.96 3.13
C ALA A 177 0.83 18.25 3.89
N MET A 178 1.01 17.60 5.04
CA MET A 178 2.25 17.71 5.80
C MET A 178 3.40 17.00 5.06
N ALA A 179 3.16 15.81 4.50
CA ALA A 179 4.13 15.08 3.69
C ALA A 179 4.53 15.85 2.42
N GLU A 180 3.57 16.49 1.74
CA GLU A 180 3.81 17.35 0.58
C GLU A 180 4.83 18.47 0.89
N ALA A 181 4.74 19.10 2.07
CA ALA A 181 5.67 20.15 2.47
C ALA A 181 7.12 19.65 2.72
N TYR A 182 7.31 18.33 2.87
CA TYR A 182 8.61 17.67 2.99
C TYR A 182 9.06 16.96 1.72
N ASP A 183 8.37 17.18 0.58
CA ASP A 183 8.61 16.48 -0.69
C ASP A 183 8.49 14.94 -0.56
N VAL A 184 7.55 14.49 0.26
CA VAL A 184 7.26 13.08 0.50
C VAL A 184 5.94 12.70 -0.16
N ALA A 185 5.95 11.59 -0.91
CA ALA A 185 4.77 11.06 -1.58
C ALA A 185 3.78 10.44 -0.59
N PHE A 186 2.53 10.34 -1.02
CA PHE A 186 1.44 9.75 -0.28
C PHE A 186 0.87 8.54 -1.02
N ALA A 187 0.77 7.39 -0.37
CA ALA A 187 0.25 6.15 -0.93
C ALA A 187 -0.48 5.36 0.18
N PRO A 188 -1.76 5.62 0.45
CA PRO A 188 -2.45 5.08 1.61
C PRO A 188 -2.43 3.55 1.67
N HIS A 189 -2.13 3.01 2.85
CA HIS A 189 -2.29 1.60 3.17
C HIS A 189 -3.77 1.23 3.15
N CYS A 190 -4.14 0.19 2.40
CA CYS A 190 -5.52 -0.26 2.28
C CYS A 190 -5.64 -1.76 1.97
N PRO A 191 -5.33 -2.67 2.90
CA PRO A 191 -5.53 -4.10 2.74
C PRO A 191 -6.98 -4.52 3.03
N LEU A 192 -7.82 -3.56 3.34
CA LEU A 192 -9.19 -3.73 3.81
C LEU A 192 -10.20 -3.78 2.64
N GLY A 193 -11.48 -3.80 2.98
CA GLY A 193 -12.56 -3.94 2.01
C GLY A 193 -12.93 -2.66 1.25
N PRO A 194 -14.04 -2.72 0.48
CA PRO A 194 -14.40 -1.65 -0.47
C PRO A 194 -14.73 -0.30 0.18
N ILE A 195 -15.21 -0.28 1.43
CA ILE A 195 -15.50 1.00 2.13
C ILE A 195 -14.20 1.73 2.50
N ALA A 196 -13.18 0.98 2.94
CA ALA A 196 -11.87 1.55 3.21
C ALA A 196 -11.23 2.10 1.92
N LEU A 197 -11.26 1.33 0.83
CA LEU A 197 -10.78 1.78 -0.47
C LEU A 197 -11.51 3.04 -0.96
N ALA A 198 -12.84 3.07 -0.85
CA ALA A 198 -13.63 4.26 -1.19
C ALA A 198 -13.19 5.48 -0.38
N SER A 199 -12.88 5.30 0.91
CA SER A 199 -12.37 6.38 1.78
C SER A 199 -10.98 6.87 1.36
N CYS A 200 -10.07 5.94 1.03
CA CYS A 200 -8.73 6.28 0.51
C CYS A 200 -8.82 7.10 -0.77
N LEU A 201 -9.65 6.67 -1.72
CA LEU A 201 -9.84 7.37 -2.99
C LEU A 201 -10.35 8.81 -2.79
N GLN A 202 -11.17 9.09 -1.76
CA GLN A 202 -11.57 10.47 -1.49
C GLN A 202 -10.39 11.37 -1.11
N VAL A 203 -9.38 10.83 -0.42
CA VAL A 203 -8.17 11.57 -0.10
C VAL A 203 -7.24 11.66 -1.31
N ASP A 204 -7.05 10.57 -2.05
CA ASP A 204 -6.17 10.51 -3.20
C ASP A 204 -6.55 11.52 -4.29
N PHE A 205 -7.85 11.64 -4.57
CA PHE A 205 -8.33 12.50 -5.65
C PHE A 205 -8.18 13.99 -5.34
N CYS A 206 -8.05 14.40 -4.07
CA CYS A 206 -7.81 15.79 -3.70
C CYS A 206 -6.38 16.08 -3.21
N THR A 207 -5.46 15.12 -3.33
CA THR A 207 -4.10 15.20 -2.76
C THR A 207 -3.04 15.23 -3.86
N PRO A 208 -2.34 16.35 -4.11
CA PRO A 208 -1.38 16.48 -5.22
C PRO A 208 -0.25 15.45 -5.19
N ASN A 209 0.31 15.15 -4.01
CA ASN A 209 1.40 14.21 -3.80
C ASN A 209 0.95 12.74 -3.64
N ALA A 210 -0.34 12.41 -3.83
CA ALA A 210 -0.78 11.02 -3.91
C ALA A 210 -0.31 10.40 -5.23
N VAL A 211 0.45 9.31 -5.15
CA VAL A 211 1.12 8.72 -6.32
C VAL A 211 0.60 7.33 -6.65
N LEU A 212 0.06 6.61 -5.67
CA LEU A 212 -0.27 5.20 -5.80
C LEU A 212 -1.27 4.81 -4.70
N GLN A 213 -2.24 3.97 -5.03
CA GLN A 213 -3.21 3.45 -4.06
C GLN A 213 -3.10 1.93 -3.95
N GLU A 214 -3.04 1.46 -2.73
CA GLU A 214 -3.16 0.05 -2.40
C GLU A 214 -4.60 -0.43 -2.56
N GLN A 215 -4.73 -1.67 -3.01
CA GLN A 215 -6.00 -2.39 -2.94
C GLN A 215 -5.75 -3.88 -2.75
N SER A 216 -6.65 -4.54 -2.05
CA SER A 216 -6.62 -5.98 -1.83
C SER A 216 -7.95 -6.67 -2.15
N LEU A 217 -8.84 -6.01 -2.91
CA LEU A 217 -10.10 -6.61 -3.35
C LEU A 217 -9.82 -7.88 -4.15
N ASP A 218 -10.32 -9.01 -3.67
CA ASP A 218 -10.10 -10.35 -4.22
C ASP A 218 -8.61 -10.77 -4.34
N VAL A 219 -7.75 -10.13 -3.55
CA VAL A 219 -6.32 -10.48 -3.45
C VAL A 219 -5.86 -10.41 -2.01
N HIS A 220 -4.76 -11.05 -1.67
CA HIS A 220 -4.13 -11.02 -0.35
C HIS A 220 -5.14 -11.40 0.76
N TYR A 221 -5.37 -10.54 1.75
CA TYR A 221 -6.29 -10.80 2.86
C TYR A 221 -7.76 -10.96 2.43
N SER A 222 -8.13 -10.40 1.30
CA SER A 222 -9.48 -10.50 0.75
C SER A 222 -9.64 -11.62 -0.28
N ALA A 223 -8.60 -12.42 -0.53
CA ALA A 223 -8.66 -13.52 -1.49
C ALA A 223 -9.74 -14.54 -1.09
N GLY A 224 -10.65 -14.84 -2.03
CA GLY A 224 -11.78 -15.74 -1.80
C GLY A 224 -12.90 -15.17 -0.94
N THR A 225 -12.81 -13.89 -0.54
CA THR A 225 -13.92 -13.19 0.13
C THR A 225 -14.66 -12.36 -0.89
N ASP A 226 -15.96 -12.58 -1.05
CA ASP A 226 -16.80 -11.71 -1.88
C ASP A 226 -17.14 -10.42 -1.13
N ALA A 227 -16.11 -9.60 -0.89
CA ALA A 227 -16.25 -8.33 -0.18
C ALA A 227 -17.10 -7.32 -0.98
N MET A 228 -17.16 -7.46 -2.30
CA MET A 228 -17.95 -6.60 -3.17
C MET A 228 -19.46 -6.74 -2.98
N LYS A 229 -19.95 -7.84 -2.41
CA LYS A 229 -21.38 -8.00 -2.04
C LYS A 229 -21.89 -6.98 -1.02
N TYR A 230 -20.97 -6.34 -0.28
CA TYR A 230 -21.32 -5.32 0.72
C TYR A 230 -21.55 -3.93 0.13
N ILE A 231 -21.44 -3.78 -1.19
CA ILE A 231 -21.79 -2.56 -1.91
C ILE A 231 -22.75 -2.88 -3.06
N LEU A 232 -23.67 -1.93 -3.34
CA LEU A 232 -24.65 -2.04 -4.42
C LEU A 232 -24.19 -1.39 -5.73
N SER A 233 -23.06 -0.71 -5.71
CA SER A 233 -22.47 0.01 -6.86
C SER A 233 -21.08 -0.52 -7.20
N PRO A 234 -20.96 -1.79 -7.66
CA PRO A 234 -19.64 -2.41 -7.93
C PRO A 234 -18.83 -1.67 -8.99
N ASP A 235 -19.50 -1.00 -9.93
CA ASP A 235 -18.84 -0.22 -11.01
C ASP A 235 -18.03 0.96 -10.50
N THR A 236 -18.20 1.37 -9.23
CA THR A 236 -17.39 2.43 -8.61
C THR A 236 -15.89 2.09 -8.63
N PHE A 237 -15.54 0.81 -8.56
CA PHE A 237 -14.15 0.33 -8.54
C PHE A 237 -13.74 -0.30 -9.88
N THR A 238 -14.20 0.23 -10.98
CA THR A 238 -13.77 -0.26 -12.30
C THR A 238 -12.30 0.03 -12.53
N PHE A 239 -11.52 -1.04 -12.56
CA PHE A 239 -10.10 -0.99 -12.90
C PHE A 239 -9.93 -0.96 -14.42
N ASP A 240 -9.13 -0.02 -14.89
CA ASP A 240 -8.80 0.13 -16.29
C ASP A 240 -7.30 0.37 -16.44
N ALA A 241 -6.59 -0.57 -17.03
CA ALA A 241 -5.16 -0.50 -17.27
C ALA A 241 -4.33 -0.10 -16.03
N GLY A 242 -4.66 -0.68 -14.85
CA GLY A 242 -3.99 -0.43 -13.59
C GLY A 242 -4.40 0.87 -12.88
N TYR A 243 -5.47 1.49 -13.33
CA TYR A 243 -6.03 2.69 -12.72
C TYR A 243 -7.48 2.48 -12.29
N ILE A 244 -7.91 3.27 -11.33
CA ILE A 244 -9.31 3.43 -10.97
C ILE A 244 -9.76 4.85 -11.29
N LYS A 245 -10.95 4.99 -11.89
CA LYS A 245 -11.52 6.29 -12.21
C LYS A 245 -12.06 6.97 -10.96
N ARG A 246 -12.11 8.29 -11.00
CA ARG A 246 -12.65 9.12 -9.92
C ARG A 246 -14.14 8.82 -9.72
N PRO A 247 -14.58 8.41 -8.50
CA PRO A 247 -15.99 8.22 -8.20
C PRO A 247 -16.72 9.57 -8.22
N LEU A 248 -17.88 9.62 -8.87
CA LEU A 248 -18.64 10.86 -9.04
C LEU A 248 -19.87 10.94 -8.10
N GLY A 249 -20.20 9.83 -7.43
CA GLY A 249 -21.32 9.78 -6.49
C GLY A 249 -21.09 10.57 -5.21
N PRO A 250 -22.15 11.01 -4.52
CA PRO A 250 -22.05 11.75 -3.26
C PRO A 250 -21.41 10.91 -2.16
N GLY A 251 -20.81 11.60 -1.18
CA GLY A 251 -20.13 10.95 -0.05
C GLY A 251 -18.89 10.19 -0.50
N LEU A 252 -18.80 8.91 -0.19
CA LEU A 252 -17.70 8.03 -0.61
C LEU A 252 -17.84 7.55 -2.08
N GLY A 253 -18.97 7.82 -2.73
CA GLY A 253 -19.24 7.35 -4.08
C GLY A 253 -19.70 5.89 -4.14
N VAL A 254 -19.94 5.25 -3.01
CA VAL A 254 -20.46 3.89 -2.90
C VAL A 254 -21.83 3.86 -2.21
N VAL A 255 -22.66 2.90 -2.59
CA VAL A 255 -23.91 2.59 -1.91
C VAL A 255 -23.73 1.29 -1.15
N VAL A 256 -23.90 1.35 0.17
CA VAL A 256 -23.70 0.19 1.05
C VAL A 256 -24.91 -0.76 0.96
N ASN A 257 -24.62 -2.06 0.86
CA ASN A 257 -25.62 -3.13 0.96
C ASN A 257 -25.84 -3.49 2.44
N GLU A 258 -26.67 -2.70 3.12
CA GLU A 258 -26.92 -2.90 4.55
C GLU A 258 -27.50 -4.28 4.88
N ASP A 259 -28.35 -4.83 4.03
CA ASP A 259 -28.96 -6.13 4.25
C ASP A 259 -27.91 -7.25 4.28
N ALA A 260 -26.99 -7.24 3.32
CA ALA A 260 -25.89 -8.22 3.28
C ALA A 260 -24.97 -8.11 4.50
N ILE A 261 -24.69 -6.88 4.96
CA ILE A 261 -23.87 -6.65 6.15
C ILE A 261 -24.58 -7.14 7.41
N ARG A 262 -25.88 -6.82 7.57
CA ARG A 262 -26.68 -7.26 8.73
C ARG A 262 -26.82 -8.79 8.76
N GLU A 263 -27.01 -9.42 7.61
CA GLU A 263 -27.06 -10.88 7.49
C GLU A 263 -25.72 -11.52 7.89
N ALA A 264 -24.61 -10.99 7.42
CA ALA A 264 -23.26 -11.49 7.78
C ALA A 264 -23.00 -11.33 9.28
N ALA A 265 -23.34 -10.19 9.87
CA ALA A 265 -23.20 -9.93 11.30
C ALA A 265 -24.08 -10.89 12.14
N ALA A 266 -25.31 -11.16 11.72
CA ALA A 266 -26.19 -12.10 12.39
C ALA A 266 -25.68 -13.55 12.38
N LYS A 267 -24.90 -13.93 11.34
CA LYS A 267 -24.23 -15.23 11.23
C LYS A 267 -22.92 -15.30 12.05
N GLY A 268 -22.58 -14.25 12.81
CA GLY A 268 -21.38 -14.21 13.64
C GLY A 268 -20.10 -13.97 12.85
N HIS A 269 -20.21 -13.45 11.64
CA HIS A 269 -19.03 -13.01 10.88
C HIS A 269 -18.34 -11.89 11.65
N ARG A 270 -17.07 -12.13 12.02
CA ARG A 270 -16.19 -11.14 12.68
C ARG A 270 -15.16 -10.70 11.66
N TRP A 271 -15.04 -9.41 11.55
CA TRP A 271 -14.07 -8.73 10.67
C TRP A 271 -12.68 -8.72 11.27
#